data_c3b674ae552c20d88163581c0c1b5c12
#
_entry.id   c3b674ae552c20d88163581c0c1b5c12
#
_cell.length_a   1.000
_cell.length_b   1.000
_cell.length_c   1.000
_cell.angle_alpha   90.00
_cell.angle_beta   90.00
_cell.angle_gamma   90.00
#
_symmetry.space_group_name_H-M   'P 1'
#
loop_
_entity.id
_entity.type
_entity.pdbx_description
1 polymer ?
#
loop_
_entity_poly.entity_id
_entity_poly.type
_entity_poly.pdbx_seq_one_letter_code
_entity_poly.pdbx_strand_id
1 'polypeptide(L)'
;RIGAKFAGRISGVTRSGRALYPHVMVIDGNDDRGIDVGLLTRRPYEIGTVRSHVDDRDSRGRLVFGRDCPEYVVTLPGGGTLTVLVNHFKSKGYGTQAESDATRRRQATRTAAIYAGLRARGEEHVVVVGDLNDTPGSVPLRPLLEGTDLRDVSVHPDFRGDGRPGTYGNGTASQKIDYVLLSPALFERTVGGSVFRRGVWGGKDGTLFPHYDTMTSPVHAASDHAALWADVDLA
;
A
#
# COMPACT_ATOMS: atom_id res chain seq x y z
N ARG A 1 0.65 -14.85 -14.51
CA ARG A 1 0.10 -15.93 -13.65
C ARG A 1 1.06 -16.20 -12.50
N ILE A 2 0.76 -15.66 -11.33
CA ILE A 2 1.45 -16.08 -10.12
C ILE A 2 0.88 -17.45 -9.75
N GLY A 3 1.64 -18.51 -10.07
CA GLY A 3 1.23 -19.85 -9.73
C GLY A 3 1.20 -20.10 -8.22
N ALA A 4 0.49 -21.15 -7.77
CA ALA A 4 0.37 -21.52 -6.35
C ALA A 4 1.72 -21.65 -5.61
N LYS A 5 2.80 -21.99 -6.31
CA LYS A 5 4.16 -22.03 -5.75
C LYS A 5 4.71 -20.66 -5.37
N PHE A 6 4.35 -19.60 -6.11
CA PHE A 6 4.80 -18.24 -5.82
C PHE A 6 4.00 -17.65 -4.65
N ALA A 7 2.69 -17.85 -4.64
CA ALA A 7 1.83 -17.48 -3.50
C ALA A 7 2.32 -18.12 -2.18
N GLY A 8 2.71 -19.39 -2.20
CA GLY A 8 3.28 -20.06 -1.04
C GLY A 8 4.60 -19.45 -0.54
N ARG A 9 5.44 -18.92 -1.44
CA ARG A 9 6.68 -18.22 -1.06
C ARG A 9 6.41 -16.85 -0.46
N ILE A 10 5.47 -16.09 -1.01
CA ILE A 10 5.09 -14.77 -0.49
C ILE A 10 4.40 -14.91 0.86
N SER A 11 3.49 -15.88 1.03
CA SER A 11 2.75 -16.07 2.28
C SER A 11 3.63 -16.47 3.47
N GLY A 12 4.84 -16.94 3.21
CA GLY A 12 5.71 -17.52 4.23
C GLY A 12 5.16 -18.84 4.78
N VAL A 13 6.02 -19.59 5.47
CA VAL A 13 5.65 -20.89 6.06
C VAL A 13 6.21 -20.97 7.47
N THR A 14 5.42 -21.43 8.42
CA THR A 14 5.89 -21.72 9.79
C THR A 14 6.79 -22.95 9.80
N ARG A 15 7.52 -23.19 10.90
CA ARG A 15 8.30 -24.43 11.09
C ARG A 15 7.45 -25.70 10.96
N SER A 16 6.15 -25.63 11.24
CA SER A 16 5.20 -26.73 11.09
C SER A 16 4.66 -26.90 9.66
N GLY A 17 5.15 -26.14 8.68
CA GLY A 17 4.69 -26.19 7.30
C GLY A 17 3.39 -25.45 7.01
N ARG A 18 2.81 -24.74 8.00
CA ARG A 18 1.57 -23.96 7.81
C ARG A 18 1.89 -22.62 7.17
N ALA A 19 1.09 -22.20 6.18
CA ALA A 19 1.18 -20.88 5.59
C ALA A 19 0.87 -19.80 6.65
N LEU A 20 1.73 -18.75 6.74
CA LEU A 20 1.49 -17.60 7.61
C LEU A 20 0.30 -16.77 7.13
N TYR A 21 0.15 -16.63 5.80
CA TYR A 21 -0.93 -15.92 5.13
C TYR A 21 -1.64 -16.91 4.19
N PRO A 22 -2.64 -17.66 4.67
CA PRO A 22 -3.32 -18.67 3.86
C PRO A 22 -4.22 -18.09 2.78
N HIS A 23 -4.64 -16.84 2.91
CA HIS A 23 -5.45 -16.16 1.92
C HIS A 23 -4.55 -15.17 1.16
N VAL A 24 -4.46 -15.35 -0.15
CA VAL A 24 -3.64 -14.54 -1.06
C VAL A 24 -4.46 -14.23 -2.30
N MET A 25 -4.59 -12.96 -2.63
CA MET A 25 -5.24 -12.50 -3.86
C MET A 25 -4.35 -11.48 -4.57
N VAL A 26 -4.14 -11.68 -5.85
CA VAL A 26 -3.43 -10.78 -6.76
C VAL A 26 -4.28 -10.58 -8.00
N ILE A 27 -4.38 -9.35 -8.47
CA ILE A 27 -5.08 -9.01 -9.71
C ILE A 27 -4.02 -8.63 -10.75
N ASP A 28 -4.08 -9.26 -11.94
CA ASP A 28 -3.24 -8.92 -13.08
C ASP A 28 -3.56 -7.47 -13.52
N GLY A 29 -2.52 -6.64 -13.61
CA GLY A 29 -2.60 -5.24 -14.04
C GLY A 29 -2.34 -5.08 -15.55
N ASN A 30 -2.18 -3.81 -15.95
CA ASN A 30 -1.84 -3.40 -17.32
C ASN A 30 -0.35 -3.01 -17.45
N ASP A 31 0.50 -3.38 -16.48
CA ASP A 31 1.93 -3.04 -16.53
C ASP A 31 2.69 -4.09 -17.33
N ASP A 32 3.32 -3.66 -18.46
CA ASP A 32 4.06 -4.54 -19.37
C ASP A 32 5.24 -5.27 -18.70
N ARG A 33 5.65 -4.85 -17.51
CA ARG A 33 6.70 -5.49 -16.72
C ARG A 33 6.17 -6.59 -15.79
N GLY A 34 4.84 -6.83 -15.77
CA GLY A 34 4.20 -7.81 -14.91
C GLY A 34 4.25 -7.42 -13.43
N ILE A 35 4.18 -6.11 -13.12
CA ILE A 35 4.11 -5.62 -11.75
C ILE A 35 2.65 -5.47 -11.35
N ASP A 36 2.22 -6.22 -10.37
CA ASP A 36 0.86 -6.27 -9.88
C ASP A 36 0.76 -5.83 -8.42
N VAL A 37 -0.47 -5.69 -7.94
CA VAL A 37 -0.80 -5.43 -6.55
C VAL A 37 -1.62 -6.57 -5.97
N GLY A 38 -1.49 -6.82 -4.68
CA GLY A 38 -2.19 -7.92 -4.05
C GLY A 38 -2.38 -7.73 -2.56
N LEU A 39 -3.22 -8.59 -1.97
CA LEU A 39 -3.52 -8.64 -0.56
C LEU A 39 -3.26 -10.05 -0.01
N LEU A 40 -2.61 -10.10 1.15
CA LEU A 40 -2.43 -11.32 1.93
C LEU A 40 -3.10 -11.14 3.29
N THR A 41 -3.90 -12.12 3.71
CA THR A 41 -4.50 -12.08 5.05
C THR A 41 -4.21 -13.36 5.84
N ARG A 42 -4.27 -13.22 7.16
CA ARG A 42 -4.14 -14.33 8.12
C ARG A 42 -5.51 -14.69 8.66
N ARG A 43 -5.70 -15.94 9.04
CA ARG A 43 -6.89 -16.32 9.80
C ARG A 43 -6.99 -15.50 11.08
N PRO A 44 -8.20 -15.07 11.47
CA PRO A 44 -9.52 -15.35 10.91
C PRO A 44 -10.00 -14.34 9.84
N TYR A 45 -9.14 -13.51 9.30
CA TYR A 45 -9.46 -12.47 8.31
C TYR A 45 -9.54 -13.11 6.91
N GLU A 46 -10.72 -13.15 6.32
CA GLU A 46 -10.94 -13.77 5.02
C GLU A 46 -11.16 -12.69 3.95
N ILE A 47 -10.55 -12.89 2.77
CA ILE A 47 -10.80 -12.04 1.60
C ILE A 47 -12.11 -12.52 0.98
N GLY A 48 -13.13 -11.68 1.04
CA GLY A 48 -14.46 -11.93 0.46
C GLY A 48 -14.57 -11.40 -0.98
N THR A 49 -15.40 -10.39 -1.19
CA THR A 49 -15.58 -9.75 -2.50
C THR A 49 -14.33 -9.01 -2.94
N VAL A 50 -13.99 -9.15 -4.21
CA VAL A 50 -12.92 -8.38 -4.87
C VAL A 50 -13.49 -7.69 -6.09
N ARG A 51 -13.23 -6.39 -6.22
CA ARG A 51 -13.59 -5.61 -7.40
C ARG A 51 -12.33 -5.00 -8.01
N SER A 52 -12.08 -5.26 -9.27
CA SER A 52 -11.00 -4.67 -10.06
C SER A 52 -11.43 -3.35 -10.69
N HIS A 53 -10.47 -2.44 -10.83
CA HIS A 53 -10.57 -1.17 -11.56
C HIS A 53 -9.56 -1.11 -12.72
N VAL A 54 -9.02 -2.26 -13.13
CA VAL A 54 -7.98 -2.38 -14.15
C VAL A 54 -8.40 -1.78 -15.49
N ASP A 55 -9.70 -1.86 -15.82
CA ASP A 55 -10.27 -1.34 -17.08
C ASP A 55 -10.80 0.10 -16.97
N ASP A 56 -10.64 0.75 -15.83
CA ASP A 56 -11.09 2.13 -15.65
C ASP A 56 -10.38 3.08 -16.60
N ARG A 57 -11.18 3.93 -17.26
CA ARG A 57 -10.68 4.89 -18.25
C ARG A 57 -11.02 6.32 -17.87
N ASP A 58 -10.12 7.22 -18.24
CA ASP A 58 -10.39 8.66 -18.13
C ASP A 58 -11.34 9.15 -19.25
N SER A 59 -11.72 10.42 -19.21
CA SER A 59 -12.60 11.04 -20.19
C SER A 59 -12.07 11.04 -21.64
N ARG A 60 -10.80 10.70 -21.82
CA ARG A 60 -10.13 10.55 -23.12
C ARG A 60 -9.98 9.08 -23.54
N GLY A 61 -10.58 8.14 -22.80
CA GLY A 61 -10.51 6.70 -23.05
C GLY A 61 -9.18 6.04 -22.66
N ARG A 62 -8.25 6.74 -21.99
CA ARG A 62 -6.97 6.18 -21.56
C ARG A 62 -7.16 5.40 -20.26
N LEU A 63 -6.51 4.24 -20.14
CA LEU A 63 -6.45 3.50 -18.89
C LEU A 63 -5.89 4.38 -17.76
N VAL A 64 -6.52 4.31 -16.59
CA VAL A 64 -6.13 5.07 -15.41
C VAL A 64 -5.01 4.33 -14.67
N PHE A 65 -5.21 3.04 -14.43
CA PHE A 65 -4.30 2.23 -13.63
C PHE A 65 -3.42 1.34 -14.52
N GLY A 66 -2.09 1.40 -14.29
CA GLY A 66 -1.16 0.43 -14.86
C GLY A 66 -1.13 -0.87 -14.06
N ARG A 67 -1.39 -0.81 -12.75
CA ARG A 67 -1.32 -1.96 -11.83
C ARG A 67 -2.61 -2.17 -11.05
N ASP A 68 -3.74 -1.79 -11.58
CA ASP A 68 -5.05 -1.82 -10.91
C ASP A 68 -5.13 -0.94 -9.62
N CYS A 69 -6.32 -0.83 -9.06
CA CYS A 69 -6.66 -0.32 -7.73
C CYS A 69 -7.77 -1.21 -7.17
N PRO A 70 -7.50 -2.49 -6.87
CA PRO A 70 -8.53 -3.40 -6.44
C PRO A 70 -9.14 -3.01 -5.10
N GLU A 71 -10.46 -3.18 -4.98
CA GLU A 71 -11.20 -3.16 -3.73
C GLU A 71 -11.21 -4.59 -3.17
N TYR A 72 -10.52 -4.83 -2.07
CA TYR A 72 -10.59 -6.09 -1.33
C TYR A 72 -11.48 -5.92 -0.11
N VAL A 73 -12.57 -6.63 -0.03
CA VAL A 73 -13.42 -6.65 1.16
C VAL A 73 -12.96 -7.81 2.07
N VAL A 74 -12.47 -7.46 3.25
CA VAL A 74 -12.00 -8.40 4.26
C VAL A 74 -13.06 -8.54 5.35
N THR A 75 -13.46 -9.78 5.65
CA THR A 75 -14.38 -10.07 6.76
C THR A 75 -13.64 -9.99 8.08
N LEU A 76 -14.23 -9.30 9.07
CA LEU A 76 -13.69 -9.14 10.41
C LEU A 76 -14.24 -10.22 11.36
N PRO A 77 -13.46 -10.70 12.33
CA PRO A 77 -13.88 -11.77 13.25
C PRO A 77 -15.10 -11.41 14.10
N GLY A 78 -15.26 -10.14 14.46
CA GLY A 78 -16.39 -9.62 15.24
C GLY A 78 -17.64 -9.32 14.41
N GLY A 79 -17.59 -9.60 13.10
CA GLY A 79 -18.58 -9.14 12.12
C GLY A 79 -18.19 -7.81 11.50
N GLY A 80 -18.89 -7.44 10.42
CA GLY A 80 -18.52 -6.28 9.62
C GLY A 80 -17.38 -6.54 8.65
N THR A 81 -16.92 -5.49 7.98
CA THR A 81 -15.93 -5.56 6.90
C THR A 81 -14.91 -4.45 6.99
N LEU A 82 -13.72 -4.72 6.43
CA LEU A 82 -12.68 -3.74 6.12
C LEU A 82 -12.46 -3.75 4.62
N THR A 83 -12.66 -2.62 3.95
CA THR A 83 -12.36 -2.47 2.53
C THR A 83 -10.95 -1.92 2.35
N VAL A 84 -10.11 -2.66 1.62
CA VAL A 84 -8.72 -2.31 1.35
C VAL A 84 -8.55 -1.97 -0.13
N LEU A 85 -8.18 -0.72 -0.42
CA LEU A 85 -7.78 -0.26 -1.76
C LEU A 85 -6.26 -0.34 -1.87
N VAL A 86 -5.75 -1.25 -2.69
CA VAL A 86 -4.29 -1.40 -2.87
C VAL A 86 -3.84 -0.66 -4.13
N ASN A 87 -2.80 0.15 -4.00
CA ASN A 87 -2.33 1.01 -5.08
C ASN A 87 -0.83 0.91 -5.30
N HIS A 88 -0.42 1.02 -6.57
CA HIS A 88 0.95 1.28 -6.94
C HIS A 88 0.94 2.26 -8.13
N PHE A 89 1.09 3.54 -7.84
CA PHE A 89 0.98 4.61 -8.84
C PHE A 89 2.21 4.67 -9.76
N LYS A 90 2.09 5.46 -10.82
CA LYS A 90 3.15 5.67 -11.82
C LYS A 90 4.41 6.24 -11.16
N SER A 91 5.53 5.54 -11.33
CA SER A 91 6.84 5.99 -10.84
C SER A 91 7.36 7.23 -11.58
N LYS A 92 8.30 7.93 -10.95
CA LYS A 92 9.00 9.08 -11.55
C LYS A 92 10.08 8.67 -12.57
N GLY A 93 10.47 7.40 -12.58
CA GLY A 93 11.65 6.92 -13.30
C GLY A 93 11.50 6.71 -14.82
N TYR A 94 10.29 6.87 -15.39
CA TYR A 94 10.02 6.56 -16.78
C TYR A 94 9.12 7.60 -17.44
N GLY A 95 9.52 8.10 -18.60
CA GLY A 95 8.86 9.18 -19.31
C GLY A 95 9.26 10.56 -18.78
N THR A 96 8.59 11.61 -19.24
CA THR A 96 8.80 12.95 -18.73
C THR A 96 8.16 13.12 -17.36
N GLN A 97 8.68 14.06 -16.55
CA GLN A 97 8.10 14.40 -15.25
C GLN A 97 6.62 14.81 -15.40
N ALA A 98 6.31 15.65 -16.39
CA ALA A 98 4.94 16.14 -16.65
C ALA A 98 3.95 14.99 -16.97
N GLU A 99 4.36 14.02 -17.78
CA GLU A 99 3.54 12.83 -18.11
C GLU A 99 3.34 11.94 -16.87
N SER A 100 4.39 11.72 -16.10
CA SER A 100 4.34 10.94 -14.87
C SER A 100 3.44 11.61 -13.83
N ASP A 101 3.54 12.92 -13.65
CA ASP A 101 2.69 13.71 -12.74
C ASP A 101 1.23 13.70 -13.19
N ALA A 102 0.96 13.88 -14.47
CA ALA A 102 -0.39 13.82 -15.02
C ALA A 102 -1.01 12.42 -14.82
N THR A 103 -0.20 11.36 -14.95
CA THR A 103 -0.67 9.99 -14.72
C THR A 103 -0.96 9.75 -13.23
N ARG A 104 -0.06 10.09 -12.31
CA ARG A 104 -0.31 9.99 -10.87
C ARG A 104 -1.54 10.79 -10.44
N ARG A 105 -1.71 12.01 -10.98
CA ARG A 105 -2.89 12.82 -10.69
C ARG A 105 -4.20 12.13 -11.12
N ARG A 106 -4.23 11.49 -12.31
CA ARG A 106 -5.40 10.71 -12.75
C ARG A 106 -5.68 9.54 -11.81
N GLN A 107 -4.63 8.80 -11.41
CA GLN A 107 -4.73 7.70 -10.46
C GLN A 107 -5.25 8.18 -9.11
N ALA A 108 -4.67 9.23 -8.54
CA ALA A 108 -5.12 9.82 -7.28
C ALA A 108 -6.58 10.31 -7.35
N THR A 109 -6.98 10.98 -8.45
CA THR A 109 -8.36 11.42 -8.65
C THR A 109 -9.32 10.24 -8.71
N ARG A 110 -8.94 9.16 -9.41
CA ARG A 110 -9.82 7.99 -9.53
C ARG A 110 -9.90 7.22 -8.22
N THR A 111 -8.79 7.03 -7.50
CA THR A 111 -8.80 6.40 -6.17
C THR A 111 -9.66 7.20 -5.18
N ALA A 112 -9.57 8.53 -5.20
CA ALA A 112 -10.44 9.39 -4.39
C ALA A 112 -11.93 9.20 -4.74
N ALA A 113 -12.27 9.08 -6.02
CA ALA A 113 -13.65 8.84 -6.46
C ALA A 113 -14.16 7.44 -6.06
N ILE A 114 -13.32 6.40 -6.12
CA ILE A 114 -13.64 5.05 -5.63
C ILE A 114 -13.91 5.13 -4.13
N TYR A 115 -13.01 5.74 -3.36
CA TYR A 115 -13.16 5.94 -1.93
C TYR A 115 -14.47 6.68 -1.60
N ALA A 116 -14.74 7.81 -2.25
CA ALA A 116 -15.98 8.56 -2.04
C ALA A 116 -17.24 7.72 -2.34
N GLY A 117 -17.18 6.88 -3.37
CA GLY A 117 -18.26 5.94 -3.69
C GLY A 117 -18.48 4.88 -2.60
N LEU A 118 -17.41 4.37 -1.97
CA LEU A 118 -17.48 3.46 -0.82
C LEU A 118 -18.13 4.17 0.38
N ARG A 119 -17.67 5.37 0.71
CA ARG A 119 -18.23 6.18 1.80
C ARG A 119 -19.73 6.49 1.58
N ALA A 120 -20.13 6.83 0.35
CA ALA A 120 -21.53 7.07 -0.01
C ALA A 120 -22.43 5.83 0.15
N ARG A 121 -21.85 4.61 0.10
CA ARG A 121 -22.56 3.34 0.39
C ARG A 121 -22.60 3.00 1.88
N GLY A 122 -22.06 3.85 2.76
CA GLY A 122 -22.03 3.63 4.20
C GLY A 122 -20.83 2.78 4.69
N GLU A 123 -19.81 2.56 3.84
CA GLU A 123 -18.60 1.84 4.23
C GLU A 123 -17.73 2.71 5.14
N GLU A 124 -17.71 2.42 6.43
CA GLU A 124 -16.97 3.23 7.40
C GLU A 124 -15.49 2.83 7.51
N HIS A 125 -15.19 1.54 7.36
CA HIS A 125 -13.85 1.00 7.49
C HIS A 125 -13.20 0.83 6.12
N VAL A 126 -12.59 1.90 5.62
CA VAL A 126 -11.88 1.90 4.34
C VAL A 126 -10.43 2.34 4.56
N VAL A 127 -9.51 1.59 3.99
CA VAL A 127 -8.08 1.94 3.98
C VAL A 127 -7.56 1.96 2.54
N VAL A 128 -6.77 3.00 2.21
CA VAL A 128 -6.02 3.09 0.96
C VAL A 128 -4.55 2.89 1.26
N VAL A 129 -3.94 1.88 0.66
CA VAL A 129 -2.54 1.52 0.93
C VAL A 129 -1.72 1.40 -0.34
N GLY A 130 -0.41 1.57 -0.20
CA GLY A 130 0.57 1.24 -1.22
C GLY A 130 1.55 2.35 -1.55
N ASP A 131 2.32 2.12 -2.62
CA ASP A 131 3.28 3.07 -3.16
C ASP A 131 2.57 4.07 -4.10
N LEU A 132 2.38 5.30 -3.62
CA LEU A 132 1.80 6.38 -4.41
C LEU A 132 2.84 7.14 -5.25
N ASN A 133 4.12 6.76 -5.14
CA ASN A 133 5.24 7.25 -5.93
C ASN A 133 5.42 8.77 -5.90
N ASP A 134 4.92 9.44 -4.86
CA ASP A 134 5.12 10.88 -4.65
C ASP A 134 5.00 11.27 -3.17
N THR A 135 5.48 12.46 -2.84
CA THR A 135 5.51 12.98 -1.47
C THR A 135 4.17 13.62 -1.06
N PRO A 136 3.87 13.76 0.25
CA PRO A 136 2.60 14.30 0.74
C PRO A 136 2.22 15.68 0.19
N GLY A 137 3.19 16.56 -0.03
CA GLY A 137 2.94 17.92 -0.55
C GLY A 137 2.86 18.02 -2.07
N SER A 138 2.94 16.91 -2.80
CA SER A 138 2.97 16.94 -4.27
C SER A 138 1.61 17.24 -4.87
N VAL A 139 1.60 18.06 -5.94
CA VAL A 139 0.37 18.40 -6.66
C VAL A 139 -0.39 17.18 -7.21
N PRO A 140 0.28 16.14 -7.76
CA PRO A 140 -0.40 14.94 -8.22
C PRO A 140 -1.24 14.22 -7.18
N LEU A 141 -0.84 14.20 -5.91
CA LEU A 141 -1.55 13.47 -4.85
C LEU A 141 -2.67 14.29 -4.18
N ARG A 142 -2.76 15.60 -4.41
CA ARG A 142 -3.79 16.46 -3.78
C ARG A 142 -5.23 15.94 -3.90
N PRO A 143 -5.68 15.40 -5.06
CA PRO A 143 -7.05 14.89 -5.15
C PRO A 143 -7.36 13.80 -4.12
N LEU A 144 -6.36 13.03 -3.72
CA LEU A 144 -6.51 11.97 -2.73
C LEU A 144 -6.23 12.48 -1.31
N LEU A 145 -5.11 13.18 -1.10
CA LEU A 145 -4.63 13.56 0.24
C LEU A 145 -5.34 14.79 0.81
N GLU A 146 -5.79 15.72 -0.05
CA GLU A 146 -6.47 16.95 0.36
C GLU A 146 -7.97 16.95 -0.04
N GLY A 147 -8.34 16.13 -1.03
CA GLY A 147 -9.70 16.03 -1.57
C GLY A 147 -10.58 14.98 -0.90
N THR A 148 -10.06 14.25 0.10
CA THR A 148 -10.80 13.25 0.88
C THR A 148 -10.62 13.47 2.37
N ASP A 149 -11.41 12.77 3.20
CA ASP A 149 -11.25 12.73 4.66
C ASP A 149 -10.26 11.64 5.14
N LEU A 150 -9.55 11.00 4.22
CA LEU A 150 -8.50 10.03 4.53
C LEU A 150 -7.34 10.70 5.28
N ARG A 151 -6.81 10.00 6.28
CA ARG A 151 -5.67 10.47 7.08
C ARG A 151 -4.52 9.47 7.03
N ASP A 152 -3.31 9.98 6.75
CA ASP A 152 -2.10 9.14 6.78
C ASP A 152 -1.81 8.70 8.22
N VAL A 153 -1.59 7.40 8.43
CA VAL A 153 -1.24 6.86 9.75
C VAL A 153 0.01 7.50 10.34
N SER A 154 0.93 7.99 9.51
CA SER A 154 2.17 8.62 9.97
C SER A 154 1.98 9.91 10.76
N VAL A 155 0.80 10.53 10.70
CA VAL A 155 0.45 11.70 11.53
C VAL A 155 -0.39 11.35 12.74
N HIS A 156 -0.67 10.07 13.00
CA HIS A 156 -1.42 9.64 14.19
C HIS A 156 -0.57 9.81 15.46
N PRO A 157 -1.15 10.26 16.60
CA PRO A 157 -0.41 10.43 17.86
C PRO A 157 0.31 9.16 18.35
N ASP A 158 -0.27 7.98 18.09
CA ASP A 158 0.31 6.69 18.47
C ASP A 158 1.25 6.08 17.41
N PHE A 159 1.51 6.80 16.32
CA PHE A 159 2.53 6.38 15.36
C PHE A 159 3.93 6.57 15.95
N ARG A 160 4.71 5.50 16.01
CA ARG A 160 6.08 5.51 16.55
C ARG A 160 7.10 5.45 15.41
N GLY A 161 7.35 6.60 14.80
CA GLY A 161 8.40 6.72 13.78
C GLY A 161 9.81 6.57 14.38
N ASP A 162 10.75 6.22 13.52
CA ASP A 162 12.19 6.10 13.87
C ASP A 162 12.98 7.42 13.62
N GLY A 163 12.28 8.54 13.50
CA GLY A 163 12.86 9.86 13.17
C GLY A 163 13.11 10.06 11.66
N ARG A 164 12.78 9.10 10.82
CA ARG A 164 12.89 9.17 9.36
C ARG A 164 11.51 9.07 8.70
N PRO A 165 11.01 10.14 8.07
CA PRO A 165 9.65 10.14 7.53
C PRO A 165 9.49 9.31 6.25
N GLY A 166 10.58 9.08 5.50
CA GLY A 166 10.53 8.36 4.23
C GLY A 166 10.43 6.86 4.40
N THR A 167 9.85 6.21 3.43
CA THR A 167 9.66 4.75 3.38
C THR A 167 10.58 4.09 2.36
N TYR A 168 11.12 4.84 1.41
CA TYR A 168 12.00 4.38 0.34
C TYR A 168 13.46 4.76 0.60
N GLY A 169 14.41 3.94 0.14
CA GLY A 169 15.84 4.21 0.14
C GLY A 169 16.37 4.57 1.53
N ASN A 170 16.86 5.80 1.70
CA ASN A 170 17.45 6.28 2.95
C ASN A 170 16.44 6.85 3.95
N GLY A 171 15.16 6.84 3.64
CA GLY A 171 14.10 7.29 4.54
C GLY A 171 14.00 8.79 4.73
N THR A 172 14.50 9.61 3.80
CA THR A 172 14.39 11.07 3.84
C THR A 172 12.95 11.53 3.57
N ALA A 173 12.63 12.79 3.88
CA ALA A 173 11.28 13.34 3.64
C ALA A 173 10.88 13.28 2.15
N SER A 174 11.82 13.46 1.22
CA SER A 174 11.58 13.33 -0.23
C SER A 174 11.34 11.87 -0.68
N GLN A 175 11.54 10.90 0.21
CA GLN A 175 11.36 9.46 0.00
C GLN A 175 10.16 8.89 0.76
N LYS A 176 9.26 9.73 1.28
CA LYS A 176 7.94 9.34 1.81
C LYS A 176 6.99 9.17 0.63
N ILE A 177 6.88 7.94 0.12
CA ILE A 177 6.11 7.60 -1.08
C ILE A 177 5.12 6.45 -0.87
N ASP A 178 5.26 5.69 0.21
CA ASP A 178 4.31 4.66 0.63
C ASP A 178 3.37 5.20 1.70
N TYR A 179 2.12 4.75 1.66
CA TYR A 179 1.03 5.28 2.49
C TYR A 179 0.15 4.18 3.07
N VAL A 180 -0.35 4.43 4.28
CA VAL A 180 -1.52 3.80 4.88
C VAL A 180 -2.47 4.94 5.23
N LEU A 181 -3.46 5.17 4.35
CA LEU A 181 -4.46 6.22 4.48
C LEU A 181 -5.74 5.61 5.05
N LEU A 182 -6.13 6.07 6.20
CA LEU A 182 -7.25 5.52 6.99
C LEU A 182 -8.48 6.44 6.88
N SER A 183 -9.66 5.85 6.69
CA SER A 183 -10.92 6.57 6.90
C SER A 183 -11.03 7.09 8.34
N PRO A 184 -11.85 8.11 8.64
CA PRO A 184 -11.94 8.67 10.00
C PRO A 184 -12.18 7.62 11.08
N ALA A 185 -13.11 6.69 10.87
CA ALA A 185 -13.42 5.63 11.83
C ALA A 185 -12.22 4.70 12.13
N LEU A 186 -11.39 4.39 11.12
CA LEU A 186 -10.17 3.61 11.32
C LEU A 186 -9.07 4.44 11.99
N PHE A 187 -8.95 5.71 11.60
CA PHE A 187 -7.94 6.59 12.18
C PHE A 187 -8.17 6.81 13.67
N GLU A 188 -9.41 7.03 14.11
CA GLU A 188 -9.78 7.18 15.52
C GLU A 188 -9.53 5.92 16.36
N ARG A 189 -9.57 4.74 15.72
CA ARG A 189 -9.32 3.43 16.36
C ARG A 189 -7.89 2.95 16.21
N THR A 190 -6.99 3.78 15.68
CA THR A 190 -5.57 3.43 15.56
C THR A 190 -4.91 3.47 16.94
N VAL A 191 -4.26 2.39 17.31
CA VAL A 191 -3.59 2.21 18.60
C VAL A 191 -2.06 2.10 18.45
N GLY A 192 -1.55 2.11 17.23
CA GLY A 192 -0.13 2.06 16.94
C GLY A 192 0.18 2.08 15.45
N GLY A 193 1.43 2.31 15.14
CA GLY A 193 1.96 2.27 13.77
C GLY A 193 3.45 2.61 13.75
N SER A 194 4.14 2.17 12.73
CA SER A 194 5.56 2.48 12.55
C SER A 194 6.04 2.14 11.14
N VAL A 195 7.34 2.39 10.92
CA VAL A 195 8.06 1.95 9.73
C VAL A 195 9.05 0.85 10.13
N PHE A 196 8.93 -0.31 9.49
CA PHE A 196 9.82 -1.44 9.72
C PHE A 196 10.92 -1.51 8.66
N ARG A 197 12.17 -1.31 9.06
CA ARG A 197 13.31 -1.17 8.13
C ARG A 197 14.29 -2.35 8.13
N ARG A 198 14.15 -3.32 9.00
CA ARG A 198 15.15 -4.40 9.13
C ARG A 198 15.38 -5.25 7.87
N GLY A 199 14.47 -5.16 6.90
CA GLY A 199 14.59 -5.79 5.59
C GLY A 199 15.15 -4.88 4.49
N VAL A 200 15.56 -3.64 4.81
CA VAL A 200 16.05 -2.62 3.87
C VAL A 200 17.55 -2.40 4.08
N TRP A 201 18.31 -2.31 2.99
CA TRP A 201 19.71 -1.89 3.03
C TRP A 201 19.78 -0.37 3.07
N GLY A 202 20.10 0.21 4.22
CA GLY A 202 20.13 1.65 4.41
C GLY A 202 21.52 2.25 4.21
N GLY A 203 21.64 3.23 3.29
CA GLY A 203 22.90 3.87 2.97
C GLY A 203 23.86 3.02 2.15
N LYS A 204 25.07 3.55 1.91
CA LYS A 204 26.08 2.88 1.07
C LYS A 204 26.54 1.55 1.69
N ASP A 205 26.75 1.53 3.00
CA ASP A 205 27.38 0.42 3.71
C ASP A 205 26.39 -0.35 4.61
N GLY A 206 25.06 -0.15 4.44
CA GLY A 206 24.03 -0.82 5.23
C GLY A 206 23.92 -0.37 6.69
N THR A 207 24.62 0.71 7.08
CA THR A 207 24.73 1.14 8.49
C THR A 207 23.70 2.18 8.92
N LEU A 208 22.82 2.61 7.99
CA LEU A 208 21.86 3.68 8.25
C LEU A 208 20.70 3.24 9.14
N PHE A 209 20.32 1.95 9.06
CA PHE A 209 19.28 1.33 9.88
C PHE A 209 19.79 0.03 10.50
N PRO A 210 19.24 -0.40 11.66
CA PRO A 210 19.41 -1.78 12.11
C PRO A 210 18.80 -2.74 11.07
N HIS A 211 19.55 -3.72 10.62
CA HIS A 211 19.11 -4.78 9.72
C HIS A 211 19.35 -6.17 10.29
N TYR A 212 18.87 -7.21 9.62
CA TYR A 212 19.15 -8.59 10.02
C TYR A 212 20.63 -8.93 9.79
N ASP A 213 21.23 -9.68 10.70
CA ASP A 213 22.66 -10.09 10.62
C ASP A 213 22.98 -10.90 9.35
N THR A 214 21.96 -11.53 8.77
CA THR A 214 22.06 -12.25 7.49
C THR A 214 22.16 -11.32 6.27
N MET A 215 21.86 -10.03 6.43
CA MET A 215 21.97 -9.02 5.36
C MET A 215 23.38 -8.43 5.37
N THR A 216 24.31 -9.04 4.66
CA THR A 216 25.71 -8.61 4.57
C THR A 216 26.01 -7.78 3.33
N SER A 217 25.02 -7.55 2.46
CA SER A 217 25.14 -6.72 1.25
C SER A 217 23.76 -6.29 0.75
N PRO A 218 23.65 -5.29 -0.15
CA PRO A 218 22.38 -4.83 -0.69
C PRO A 218 21.54 -5.91 -1.38
N VAL A 219 22.18 -6.92 -1.97
CA VAL A 219 21.47 -8.02 -2.67
C VAL A 219 20.68 -8.93 -1.72
N HIS A 220 20.95 -8.86 -0.41
CA HIS A 220 20.21 -9.59 0.61
C HIS A 220 19.00 -8.82 1.14
N ALA A 221 18.81 -7.56 0.73
CA ALA A 221 17.66 -6.80 1.14
C ALA A 221 16.37 -7.41 0.58
N ALA A 222 15.32 -7.43 1.42
CA ALA A 222 14.01 -7.89 0.99
C ALA A 222 13.34 -6.90 0.04
N SER A 223 13.63 -5.61 0.19
CA SER A 223 13.11 -4.51 -0.60
C SER A 223 13.98 -3.26 -0.40
N ASP A 224 13.88 -2.31 -1.31
CA ASP A 224 14.35 -0.92 -1.15
C ASP A 224 13.27 -0.01 -0.51
N HIS A 225 12.07 -0.56 -0.27
CA HIS A 225 11.01 0.07 0.51
C HIS A 225 10.90 -0.59 1.90
N ALA A 226 10.75 0.25 2.92
CA ALA A 226 10.44 -0.16 4.28
C ALA A 226 8.95 -0.43 4.44
N ALA A 227 8.59 -1.45 5.21
CA ALA A 227 7.19 -1.76 5.46
C ALA A 227 6.56 -0.73 6.41
N LEU A 228 5.53 -0.03 5.94
CA LEU A 228 4.68 0.85 6.76
C LEU A 228 3.51 0.03 7.30
N TRP A 229 3.21 0.16 8.61
CA TRP A 229 2.14 -0.60 9.26
C TRP A 229 1.35 0.25 10.25
N ALA A 230 0.13 -0.18 10.52
CA ALA A 230 -0.76 0.37 11.52
C ALA A 230 -1.44 -0.76 12.30
N ASP A 231 -1.62 -0.56 13.61
CA ASP A 231 -2.50 -1.37 14.45
C ASP A 231 -3.80 -0.58 14.67
N VAL A 232 -4.93 -1.22 14.33
CA VAL A 232 -6.26 -0.64 14.46
C VAL A 232 -7.13 -1.57 15.30
N ASP A 233 -7.74 -1.05 16.36
CA ASP A 233 -8.68 -1.78 17.19
C ASP A 233 -10.05 -1.79 16.51
N LEU A 234 -10.46 -2.95 16.01
CA LEU A 234 -11.73 -3.17 15.33
C LEU A 234 -12.70 -4.04 16.15
N ALA A 235 -12.38 -4.24 17.43
CA ALA A 235 -13.27 -4.96 18.36
C ALA A 235 -14.51 -4.13 18.75
#